data_9ddaa2af2ea1d40da0949d2badbc2459
#
_entry.id   9ddaa2af2ea1d40da0949d2badbc2459
#
_cell.length_a   1.000
_cell.length_b   1.000
_cell.length_c   1.000
_cell.angle_alpha   90.00
_cell.angle_beta   90.00
_cell.angle_gamma   90.00
#
_symmetry.space_group_name_H-M   'P 1'
#
loop_
_entity.id
_entity.type
_entity.pdbx_description
1 polymer ?
#
loop_
_entity_poly.entity_id
_entity_poly.type
_entity_poly.pdbx_seq_one_letter_code
_entity_poly.pdbx_strand_id
1 'polypeptide(L)'
;MYNCDTSHFDEVFQPTAHLHGFRDGEMKAWSMEVYRDILNRRTSSKSQNIPREDEILLVDFASPTMALVKVRVRIAVGVFVDFLTWHCEDGQWLITSKGFHLESAHANGRPV
;
A
#
# COMPACT_ATOMS: atom_id res chain seq x y z
N MET A 1 -1.41 -1.44 -5.49
CA MET A 1 -1.43 -1.38 -6.94
C MET A 1 -2.78 -1.83 -7.46
N TYR A 2 -3.29 -1.11 -8.44
CA TYR A 2 -4.68 -1.23 -8.85
C TYR A 2 -5.06 -2.63 -9.33
N ASN A 3 -4.23 -3.24 -10.17
CA ASN A 3 -4.53 -4.55 -10.75
C ASN A 3 -3.71 -5.69 -10.13
N CYS A 4 -3.15 -5.46 -8.93
CA CYS A 4 -2.30 -6.40 -8.23
C CYS A 4 -1.08 -6.85 -9.04
N ASP A 5 -0.63 -6.00 -9.97
CA ASP A 5 0.55 -6.24 -10.77
C ASP A 5 1.79 -5.98 -9.91
N THR A 6 2.65 -6.99 -9.77
CA THR A 6 3.85 -6.89 -8.95
C THR A 6 5.12 -6.66 -9.77
N SER A 7 5.00 -6.47 -11.09
CA SER A 7 6.17 -6.35 -11.96
C SER A 7 6.99 -5.09 -11.72
N HIS A 8 6.40 -4.07 -11.09
CA HIS A 8 7.06 -2.80 -10.83
C HIS A 8 7.46 -2.60 -9.37
N PHE A 9 7.39 -3.65 -8.55
CA PHE A 9 7.72 -3.52 -7.13
C PHE A 9 9.13 -2.98 -6.91
N ASP A 10 10.10 -3.47 -7.69
CA ASP A 10 11.49 -3.06 -7.51
C ASP A 10 11.74 -1.60 -7.94
N GLU A 11 10.81 -1.01 -8.68
CA GLU A 11 10.88 0.40 -9.07
C GLU A 11 10.29 1.33 -8.02
N VAL A 12 9.48 0.80 -7.10
CA VAL A 12 8.75 1.60 -6.12
C VAL A 12 9.18 1.26 -4.69
N PHE A 13 9.41 0.00 -4.41
CA PHE A 13 9.74 -0.48 -3.07
C PHE A 13 11.21 -0.88 -2.96
N GLN A 14 11.84 -0.47 -1.85
CA GLN A 14 13.14 -1.01 -1.47
C GLN A 14 12.95 -2.50 -1.15
N PRO A 15 13.88 -3.39 -1.57
CA PRO A 15 13.73 -4.82 -1.29
C PRO A 15 13.61 -5.17 0.19
N THR A 16 14.18 -4.34 1.07
CA THR A 16 14.11 -4.55 2.52
C THR A 16 12.87 -3.93 3.16
N ALA A 17 11.97 -3.34 2.38
CA ALA A 17 10.78 -2.70 2.91
C ALA A 17 9.88 -3.71 3.60
N HIS A 18 9.13 -3.23 4.59
CA HIS A 18 8.16 -4.03 5.33
C HIS A 18 6.84 -3.29 5.43
N LEU A 19 5.76 -4.06 5.49
CA LEU A 19 4.42 -3.54 5.67
C LEU A 19 3.90 -3.95 7.03
N HIS A 20 3.28 -3.01 7.74
CA HIS A 20 2.69 -3.26 9.06
C HIS A 20 1.27 -2.72 9.11
N GLY A 21 0.37 -3.49 9.73
CA GLY A 21 -0.99 -3.05 9.96
C GLY A 21 -1.79 -4.12 10.68
N PHE A 22 -2.92 -3.71 11.23
CA PHE A 22 -3.83 -4.66 11.86
C PHE A 22 -4.80 -5.21 10.82
N ARG A 23 -4.99 -6.52 10.83
CA ARG A 23 -6.00 -7.21 10.05
C ARG A 23 -6.68 -8.22 10.97
N ASP A 24 -8.01 -8.17 11.03
CA ASP A 24 -8.80 -9.11 11.84
C ASP A 24 -8.35 -9.16 13.30
N GLY A 25 -7.99 -8.00 13.85
CA GLY A 25 -7.58 -7.89 15.24
C GLY A 25 -6.13 -8.27 15.51
N GLU A 26 -5.35 -8.62 14.49
CA GLU A 26 -3.97 -9.04 14.64
C GLU A 26 -3.01 -8.11 13.91
N MET A 27 -1.86 -7.84 14.53
CA MET A 27 -0.78 -7.11 13.86
C MET A 27 -0.14 -8.01 12.82
N LYS A 28 -0.10 -7.52 11.58
CA LYS A 28 0.59 -8.17 10.47
C LYS A 28 1.87 -7.41 10.15
N ALA A 29 2.94 -8.15 9.91
CA ALA A 29 4.21 -7.60 9.48
C ALA A 29 4.68 -8.43 8.30
N TRP A 30 4.71 -7.85 7.12
CA TRP A 30 5.03 -8.57 5.89
C TRP A 30 6.29 -8.01 5.24
N SER A 31 7.18 -8.93 4.82
CA SER A 31 8.27 -8.57 3.92
C SER A 31 7.73 -8.32 2.50
N MET A 32 8.57 -7.79 1.63
CA MET A 32 8.16 -7.59 0.24
C MET A 32 7.86 -8.91 -0.47
N GLU A 33 8.60 -9.96 -0.15
CA GLU A 33 8.35 -11.27 -0.72
C GLU A 33 6.95 -11.78 -0.35
N VAL A 34 6.60 -11.69 0.93
CA VAL A 34 5.28 -12.12 1.41
C VAL A 34 4.18 -11.26 0.81
N TYR A 35 4.38 -9.95 0.75
CA TYR A 35 3.38 -9.05 0.19
C TYR A 35 3.15 -9.32 -1.30
N ARG A 36 4.22 -9.57 -2.04
CA ARG A 36 4.10 -9.93 -3.46
C ARG A 36 3.27 -11.20 -3.63
N ASP A 37 3.50 -12.22 -2.79
CA ASP A 37 2.72 -13.45 -2.84
C ASP A 37 1.24 -13.20 -2.54
N ILE A 38 0.95 -12.36 -1.55
CA ILE A 38 -0.43 -12.01 -1.21
C ILE A 38 -1.12 -11.35 -2.40
N LEU A 39 -0.46 -10.40 -3.04
CA LEU A 39 -1.04 -9.70 -4.18
C LEU A 39 -1.24 -10.62 -5.37
N ASN A 40 -0.33 -11.55 -5.60
CA ASN A 40 -0.44 -12.50 -6.71
C ASN A 40 -1.62 -13.47 -6.54
N ARG A 41 -2.08 -13.68 -5.31
CA ARG A 41 -3.22 -14.56 -5.01
C ARG A 41 -4.56 -13.82 -5.01
N ARG A 42 -4.54 -12.48 -5.04
CA ARG A 42 -5.77 -11.69 -4.98
C ARG A 42 -6.38 -11.51 -6.34
N THR A 43 -7.72 -11.47 -6.36
CA THR A 43 -8.43 -10.93 -7.50
C THR A 43 -8.29 -9.41 -7.46
N SER A 44 -7.76 -8.82 -8.52
CA SER A 44 -7.54 -7.38 -8.56
C SER A 44 -8.85 -6.62 -8.67
N SER A 45 -8.84 -5.35 -8.26
CA SER A 45 -10.00 -4.47 -8.42
C SER A 45 -10.41 -4.32 -9.88
N LYS A 46 -9.43 -4.32 -10.78
CA LYS A 46 -9.69 -4.19 -12.20
C LYS A 46 -10.47 -5.38 -12.74
N SER A 47 -10.10 -6.61 -12.35
CA SER A 47 -10.81 -7.80 -12.82
C SER A 47 -12.19 -7.93 -12.21
N GLN A 48 -12.46 -7.25 -11.09
CA GLN A 48 -13.78 -7.19 -10.48
C GLN A 48 -14.60 -6.02 -10.99
N ASN A 49 -14.03 -5.23 -11.91
CA ASN A 49 -14.68 -4.05 -12.47
C ASN A 49 -15.02 -3.00 -11.42
N ILE A 50 -14.20 -2.90 -10.37
CA ILE A 50 -14.37 -1.92 -9.31
C ILE A 50 -13.23 -0.91 -9.44
N PRO A 51 -13.52 0.38 -9.64
CA PRO A 51 -12.47 1.37 -9.82
C PRO A 51 -11.66 1.57 -8.54
N ARG A 52 -10.36 1.77 -8.70
CA ARG A 52 -9.50 2.21 -7.62
C ARG A 52 -9.53 3.73 -7.56
N GLU A 53 -9.62 4.25 -6.36
CA GLU A 53 -9.53 5.69 -6.12
C GLU A 53 -8.44 5.97 -5.10
N ASP A 54 -7.53 6.87 -5.45
CA ASP A 54 -6.41 7.26 -4.59
C ASP A 54 -6.53 8.74 -4.27
N GLU A 55 -6.20 9.07 -3.03
CA GLU A 55 -6.18 10.45 -2.57
C GLU A 55 -4.94 10.67 -1.73
N ILE A 56 -4.09 11.61 -2.14
CA ILE A 56 -2.92 12.00 -1.34
C ILE A 56 -3.39 12.98 -0.27
N LEU A 57 -3.25 12.59 0.99
CA LEU A 57 -3.72 13.39 2.12
C LEU A 57 -2.63 14.29 2.68
N LEU A 58 -1.37 13.88 2.60
CA LEU A 58 -0.26 14.61 3.16
C LEU A 58 1.04 14.18 2.51
N VAL A 59 1.92 15.14 2.24
CA VAL A 59 3.31 14.89 1.88
C VAL A 59 4.16 15.72 2.84
N ASP A 60 5.07 15.06 3.57
CA ASP A 60 5.90 15.71 4.57
C ASP A 60 7.36 15.28 4.39
N PHE A 61 8.24 16.25 4.11
CA PHE A 61 9.66 15.99 3.93
C PHE A 61 10.38 16.24 5.26
N ALA A 62 11.05 15.20 5.76
CA ALA A 62 11.94 15.35 6.92
C ALA A 62 13.29 15.93 6.51
N SER A 63 13.72 15.63 5.28
CA SER A 63 15.02 16.03 4.75
C SER A 63 14.97 15.89 3.22
N PRO A 64 16.05 16.26 2.50
CA PRO A 64 16.11 15.99 1.05
C PRO A 64 16.11 14.51 0.67
N THR A 65 16.29 13.61 1.64
CA THR A 65 16.36 12.18 1.37
C THR A 65 15.30 11.35 2.06
N MET A 66 14.39 11.97 2.82
CA MET A 66 13.34 11.24 3.52
C MET A 66 12.02 11.99 3.48
N ALA A 67 10.96 11.29 3.13
CA ALA A 67 9.61 11.86 3.11
C ALA A 67 8.58 10.85 3.60
N LEU A 68 7.49 11.39 4.15
CA LEU A 68 6.32 10.61 4.51
C LEU A 68 5.18 11.04 3.59
N VAL A 69 4.48 10.07 3.02
CA VAL A 69 3.27 10.33 2.22
C VAL A 69 2.12 9.55 2.85
N LYS A 70 1.03 10.27 3.14
CA LYS A 70 -0.20 9.67 3.64
C LYS A 70 -1.21 9.64 2.51
N VAL A 71 -1.75 8.45 2.22
CA VAL A 71 -2.71 8.30 1.13
C VAL A 71 -3.94 7.55 1.62
N ARG A 72 -5.07 7.86 1.03
CA ARG A 72 -6.28 7.04 1.18
C ARG A 72 -6.50 6.31 -0.13
N VAL A 73 -6.67 4.98 -0.03
CA VAL A 73 -6.81 4.12 -1.19
C VAL A 73 -8.12 3.36 -1.08
N ARG A 74 -8.98 3.52 -2.07
CA ARG A 74 -10.23 2.77 -2.15
C ARG A 74 -10.05 1.66 -3.17
N ILE A 75 -10.20 0.41 -2.71
CA ILE A 75 -10.10 -0.77 -3.56
C ILE A 75 -11.27 -1.71 -3.25
N ALA A 76 -11.30 -2.87 -3.92
CA ALA A 76 -12.43 -3.80 -3.83
C ALA A 76 -12.78 -4.23 -2.41
N VAL A 77 -11.77 -4.45 -1.57
CA VAL A 77 -11.98 -4.98 -0.20
C VAL A 77 -12.29 -3.89 0.81
N GLY A 78 -12.11 -2.60 0.47
CA GLY A 78 -12.41 -1.53 1.39
C GLY A 78 -11.58 -0.29 1.14
N VAL A 79 -11.56 0.58 2.14
CA VAL A 79 -10.83 1.83 2.11
C VAL A 79 -9.70 1.75 3.10
N PHE A 80 -8.48 2.00 2.62
CA PHE A 80 -7.28 1.96 3.44
C PHE A 80 -6.68 3.35 3.56
N VAL A 81 -6.08 3.63 4.71
CA VAL A 81 -5.18 4.76 4.88
C VAL A 81 -3.78 4.19 5.05
N ASP A 82 -2.87 4.61 4.18
CA ASP A 82 -1.50 4.12 4.18
C ASP A 82 -0.54 5.25 4.52
N PHE A 83 0.42 4.95 5.38
CA PHE A 83 1.56 5.82 5.65
C PHE A 83 2.76 5.22 4.95
N LEU A 84 3.29 5.94 3.97
CA LEU A 84 4.40 5.46 3.15
C LEU A 84 5.65 6.26 3.50
N THR A 85 6.68 5.58 3.99
CA THR A 85 7.97 6.21 4.22
C THR A 85 8.83 6.00 2.98
N TRP A 86 9.34 7.12 2.44
CA TRP A 86 10.17 7.13 1.25
C TRP A 86 11.58 7.58 1.60
N HIS A 87 12.57 6.96 0.97
CA HIS A 87 13.95 7.39 1.06
C HIS A 87 14.54 7.55 -0.33
N CYS A 88 15.39 8.57 -0.48
CA CYS A 88 16.12 8.82 -1.73
C CYS A 88 17.57 8.41 -1.58
N GLU A 89 18.02 7.53 -2.45
CA GLU A 89 19.42 7.11 -2.52
C GLU A 89 19.83 7.16 -3.98
N ASP A 90 20.93 7.85 -4.25
CA ASP A 90 21.47 8.01 -5.62
C ASP A 90 20.43 8.55 -6.60
N GLY A 91 19.62 9.50 -6.14
CA GLY A 91 18.62 10.15 -6.97
C GLY A 91 17.35 9.34 -7.18
N GLN A 92 17.23 8.19 -6.58
CA GLN A 92 16.05 7.32 -6.72
C GLN A 92 15.28 7.27 -5.42
N TRP A 93 13.98 7.60 -5.48
CA TRP A 93 13.07 7.50 -4.34
C TRP A 93 12.39 6.15 -4.31
N LEU A 94 12.51 5.45 -3.17
CA LEU A 94 11.85 4.17 -2.97
C LEU A 94 11.15 4.14 -1.63
N ILE A 95 10.04 3.40 -1.55
CA ILE A 95 9.32 3.17 -0.31
C ILE A 95 10.12 2.19 0.54
N THR A 96 10.44 2.60 1.76
CA THR A 96 11.19 1.77 2.70
C THR A 96 10.32 1.17 3.79
N SER A 97 9.14 1.73 4.04
CA SER A 97 8.16 1.10 4.93
C SER A 97 6.77 1.58 4.58
N LYS A 98 5.78 0.73 4.88
CA LYS A 98 4.38 1.04 4.67
C LYS A 98 3.60 0.61 5.92
N GLY A 99 2.89 1.58 6.53
CA GLY A 99 1.91 1.28 7.54
C GLY A 99 0.53 1.35 6.91
N PHE A 100 -0.31 0.34 7.11
CA PHE A 100 -1.64 0.36 6.54
C PHE A 100 -2.71 0.24 7.62
N HIS A 101 -3.83 0.90 7.39
CA HIS A 101 -4.98 0.86 8.29
C HIS A 101 -6.25 0.72 7.47
N LEU A 102 -7.04 -0.30 7.79
CA LEU A 102 -8.33 -0.50 7.16
C LEU A 102 -9.33 0.48 7.79
N GLU A 103 -9.68 1.53 7.07
CA GLU A 103 -10.59 2.56 7.56
C GLU A 103 -12.03 2.09 7.54
N SER A 104 -12.42 1.40 6.44
CA SER A 104 -13.73 0.79 6.33
C SER A 104 -13.66 -0.41 5.39
N ALA A 105 -14.34 -1.47 5.76
CA ALA A 105 -14.38 -2.68 4.95
C ALA A 105 -15.65 -2.71 4.10
N HIS A 106 -15.58 -3.45 2.99
CA HIS A 106 -16.78 -3.73 2.18
C HIS A 106 -17.25 -5.15 2.48
N ALA A 107 -18.51 -5.28 2.87
CA ALA A 107 -19.14 -6.57 3.07
C ALA A 107 -20.08 -6.81 1.89
N ASN A 108 -19.87 -7.91 1.15
CA ASN A 108 -20.67 -8.22 -0.03
C ASN A 108 -20.69 -7.06 -1.04
N GLY A 109 -19.57 -6.38 -1.18
CA GLY A 109 -19.45 -5.26 -2.09
C GLY A 109 -20.06 -3.97 -1.62
N ARG A 110 -20.46 -3.88 -0.35
CA ARG A 110 -21.06 -2.68 0.24
C ARG A 110 -20.17 -2.13 1.35
N PRO A 111 -20.15 -0.79 1.52
CA PRO A 111 -19.44 -0.21 2.66
C PRO A 111 -20.05 -0.68 3.98
N VAL A 112 -19.19 -0.88 4.95
CA VAL A 112 -19.62 -1.27 6.29
C VAL A 112 -19.66 -0.04 7.18
#